data_78ee80e22584523abb4b26c21feaddc8
#
_entry.id   78ee80e22584523abb4b26c21feaddc8
#
_cell.length_a   1.000
_cell.length_b   1.000
_cell.length_c   1.000
_cell.angle_alpha   90.00
_cell.angle_beta   90.00
_cell.angle_gamma   90.00
#
_symmetry.space_group_name_H-M   'P 1'
#
loop_
_entity.id
_entity.type
_entity.pdbx_description
1 polymer ?
#
loop_
_entity_poly.entity_id
_entity_poly.type
_entity_poly.pdbx_seq_one_letter_code
_entity_poly.pdbx_strand_id
1 'polypeptide(L)'
;EPRRVVGYQQLNDQAPCQTHHTQTPWALVSSVPAKKVKSVLDCWHGYHSVPIAEEDRPLTTFLTPWGTFRYKTCPQGFLAAGDTYTHRMDNIIGHTPRLKKCIDDSLLYDSDIATNFKRVCEFLSTCSENGCIFNPDKFQFAEETVNFLGFTITSETIKPTSAFVDNILSFP
;
A
#
# COMPACT_ATOMS: atom_id res chain seq x y z
N GLU A 1 -7.99 -12.50 10.79
CA GLU A 1 -8.56 -11.64 11.84
C GLU A 1 -9.78 -10.90 11.30
N PRO A 2 -10.87 -10.75 12.09
CA PRO A 2 -12.02 -9.96 11.69
C PRO A 2 -11.63 -8.49 11.58
N ARG A 3 -11.94 -7.86 10.46
CA ARG A 3 -11.76 -6.42 10.26
C ARG A 3 -13.01 -5.67 10.69
N ARG A 4 -12.84 -4.62 11.49
CA ARG A 4 -13.94 -3.73 11.84
C ARG A 4 -14.26 -2.85 10.64
N VAL A 5 -15.52 -2.85 10.23
CA VAL A 5 -16.05 -1.98 9.17
C VAL A 5 -17.10 -1.07 9.78
N VAL A 6 -17.01 0.22 9.48
CA VAL A 6 -18.01 1.24 9.84
C VAL A 6 -18.57 1.81 8.54
N GLY A 7 -19.89 1.93 8.46
CA GLY A 7 -20.55 2.53 7.29
C GLY A 7 -20.43 4.05 7.34
N TYR A 8 -19.73 4.64 6.37
CA TYR A 8 -19.55 6.10 6.22
C TYR A 8 -20.35 6.69 5.05
N GLN A 9 -21.45 6.06 4.63
CA GLN A 9 -22.21 6.52 3.46
C GLN A 9 -22.59 8.00 3.56
N GLN A 10 -23.18 8.41 4.68
CA GLN A 10 -23.61 9.80 4.87
C GLN A 10 -22.43 10.80 4.88
N LEU A 11 -21.30 10.40 5.44
CA LEU A 11 -20.07 11.20 5.41
C LEU A 11 -19.49 11.28 4.01
N ASN A 12 -19.45 10.15 3.31
CA ASN A 12 -18.94 10.06 1.95
C ASN A 12 -19.77 10.87 0.95
N ASP A 13 -21.09 10.96 1.15
CA ASP A 13 -22.00 11.76 0.30
C ASP A 13 -21.73 13.27 0.42
N GLN A 14 -21.14 13.70 1.53
CA GLN A 14 -20.78 15.10 1.77
C GLN A 14 -19.29 15.41 1.55
N ALA A 15 -18.46 14.38 1.44
CA ALA A 15 -17.03 14.55 1.26
C ALA A 15 -16.70 14.90 -0.19
N PRO A 16 -15.80 15.86 -0.44
CA PRO A 16 -15.33 16.12 -1.79
C PRO A 16 -14.56 14.91 -2.30
N CYS A 17 -14.86 14.49 -3.53
CA CYS A 17 -14.09 13.46 -4.21
C CYS A 17 -12.73 14.05 -4.61
N GLN A 18 -11.68 13.64 -3.90
CA GLN A 18 -10.31 13.92 -4.30
C GLN A 18 -9.80 12.72 -5.07
N THR A 19 -9.24 12.94 -6.24
CA THR A 19 -8.63 11.87 -7.04
C THR A 19 -7.12 12.08 -7.08
N HIS A 20 -6.38 11.05 -6.64
CA HIS A 20 -4.93 11.01 -6.80
C HIS A 20 -4.56 9.97 -7.85
N HIS A 21 -3.76 10.38 -8.84
CA HIS A 21 -3.43 9.51 -9.96
C HIS A 21 -2.59 8.31 -9.50
N THR A 22 -3.14 7.12 -9.66
CA THR A 22 -2.44 5.86 -9.41
C THR A 22 -2.29 5.10 -10.72
N GLN A 23 -1.08 4.64 -11.02
CA GLN A 23 -0.84 3.82 -12.21
C GLN A 23 -1.51 2.45 -12.05
N THR A 24 -1.91 1.85 -13.17
CA THR A 24 -2.48 0.51 -13.14
C THR A 24 -1.43 -0.53 -12.73
N PRO A 25 -1.82 -1.62 -12.02
CA PRO A 25 -0.91 -2.70 -11.65
C PRO A 25 -0.09 -3.22 -12.83
N TRP A 26 -0.72 -3.44 -13.98
CA TRP A 26 -0.04 -3.89 -15.20
C TRP A 26 1.03 -2.90 -15.70
N ALA A 27 0.73 -1.61 -15.73
CA ALA A 27 1.70 -0.59 -16.15
C ALA A 27 2.92 -0.55 -15.22
N LEU A 28 2.68 -0.68 -13.90
CA LEU A 28 3.75 -0.72 -12.89
C LEU A 28 4.65 -1.94 -13.07
N VAL A 29 4.09 -3.15 -13.11
CA VAL A 29 4.88 -4.39 -13.22
C VAL A 29 5.62 -4.48 -14.54
N SER A 30 5.00 -4.04 -15.66
CA SER A 30 5.63 -4.02 -17.00
C SER A 30 6.80 -3.04 -17.09
N SER A 31 6.85 -2.04 -16.22
CA SER A 31 7.93 -1.06 -16.16
C SER A 31 9.13 -1.49 -15.30
N VAL A 32 9.05 -2.66 -14.64
CA VAL A 32 10.19 -3.23 -13.87
C VAL A 32 11.18 -3.84 -14.85
N PRO A 33 12.45 -3.41 -14.87
CA PRO A 33 13.44 -3.95 -15.80
C PRO A 33 13.73 -5.44 -15.54
N ALA A 34 13.96 -6.19 -16.61
CA ALA A 34 14.41 -7.59 -16.54
C ALA A 34 15.78 -7.73 -15.84
N LYS A 35 16.10 -8.95 -15.40
CA LYS A 35 17.41 -9.33 -14.83
C LYS A 35 17.85 -8.43 -13.65
N LYS A 36 16.92 -8.03 -12.80
CA LYS A 36 17.19 -7.25 -11.59
C LYS A 36 16.82 -8.06 -10.34
N VAL A 37 17.55 -7.83 -9.26
CA VAL A 37 17.11 -8.24 -7.93
C VAL A 37 16.04 -7.27 -7.46
N LYS A 38 15.03 -7.79 -6.78
CA LYS A 38 13.84 -7.06 -6.37
C LYS A 38 13.55 -7.30 -4.91
N SER A 39 13.11 -6.24 -4.23
CA SER A 39 12.57 -6.34 -2.87
C SER A 39 11.15 -5.80 -2.87
N VAL A 40 10.23 -6.54 -2.26
CA VAL A 40 8.81 -6.16 -2.15
C VAL A 40 8.45 -5.98 -0.69
N LEU A 41 7.76 -4.88 -0.40
CA LEU A 41 7.30 -4.51 0.92
C LEU A 41 5.81 -4.15 0.84
N ASP A 42 5.03 -4.63 1.82
CA ASP A 42 3.60 -4.38 1.97
C ASP A 42 3.38 -3.52 3.22
N CYS A 43 2.75 -2.37 3.08
CA CYS A 43 2.51 -1.47 4.20
C CYS A 43 1.40 -2.01 5.11
N TRP A 44 1.68 -2.12 6.41
CA TRP A 44 0.72 -2.64 7.37
C TRP A 44 -0.20 -1.52 7.88
N HIS A 45 -1.51 -1.69 7.67
CA HIS A 45 -2.52 -0.73 8.10
C HIS A 45 -2.29 0.70 7.58
N GLY A 46 -1.94 0.85 6.30
CA GLY A 46 -1.54 2.11 5.68
C GLY A 46 -2.47 3.29 6.00
N TYR A 47 -3.79 3.13 5.88
CA TYR A 47 -4.75 4.19 6.19
C TYR A 47 -4.69 4.65 7.65
N HIS A 48 -4.45 3.73 8.58
CA HIS A 48 -4.32 4.05 10.00
C HIS A 48 -3.01 4.77 10.35
N SER A 49 -2.08 4.92 9.42
CA SER A 49 -0.90 5.79 9.58
C SER A 49 -1.22 7.27 9.34
N VAL A 50 -2.38 7.60 8.77
CA VAL A 50 -2.80 8.97 8.46
C VAL A 50 -3.61 9.54 9.63
N PRO A 51 -3.13 10.56 10.35
CA PRO A 51 -3.88 11.16 11.45
C PRO A 51 -5.07 11.98 10.94
N ILE A 52 -6.15 12.02 11.71
CA ILE A 52 -7.29 12.92 11.48
C ILE A 52 -7.12 14.14 12.38
N ALA A 53 -7.36 15.32 11.83
CA ALA A 53 -7.42 16.56 12.59
C ALA A 53 -8.42 16.42 13.76
N GLU A 54 -8.11 17.02 14.89
CA GLU A 54 -8.89 16.77 16.12
C GLU A 54 -10.34 17.22 15.98
N GLU A 55 -10.55 18.33 15.31
CA GLU A 55 -11.84 18.91 14.98
C GLU A 55 -12.70 18.00 14.07
N ASP A 56 -12.09 17.17 13.21
CA ASP A 56 -12.80 16.30 12.27
C ASP A 56 -13.09 14.90 12.85
N ARG A 57 -12.42 14.49 13.94
CA ARG A 57 -12.62 13.18 14.56
C ARG A 57 -14.07 12.87 14.92
N PRO A 58 -14.91 13.83 15.38
CA PRO A 58 -16.33 13.58 15.64
C PRO A 58 -17.10 13.04 14.44
N LEU A 59 -16.71 13.38 13.21
CA LEU A 59 -17.34 12.88 11.97
C LEU A 59 -17.18 11.37 11.78
N THR A 60 -16.21 10.76 12.46
CA THR A 60 -15.95 9.31 12.39
C THR A 60 -16.58 8.54 13.56
N THR A 61 -17.52 9.15 14.28
CA THR A 61 -18.13 8.57 15.47
C THR A 61 -19.00 7.36 15.13
N PHE A 62 -18.87 6.28 15.89
CA PHE A 62 -19.66 5.07 15.78
C PHE A 62 -20.06 4.52 17.15
N LEU A 63 -21.17 3.79 17.19
CA LEU A 63 -21.72 3.19 18.40
C LEU A 63 -21.27 1.71 18.52
N THR A 64 -21.02 1.31 19.75
CA THR A 64 -20.76 -0.08 20.10
C THR A 64 -21.56 -0.44 21.38
N PRO A 65 -21.70 -1.72 21.74
CA PRO A 65 -22.28 -2.12 23.02
C PRO A 65 -21.55 -1.54 24.25
N TRP A 66 -20.32 -1.13 24.09
CA TRP A 66 -19.47 -0.57 25.18
C TRP A 66 -19.40 0.97 25.18
N GLY A 67 -20.13 1.63 24.28
CA GLY A 67 -20.18 3.08 24.19
C GLY A 67 -19.88 3.63 22.80
N THR A 68 -19.68 4.94 22.78
CA THR A 68 -19.41 5.73 21.58
C THR A 68 -17.92 5.89 21.38
N PHE A 69 -17.44 5.59 20.19
CA PHE A 69 -16.02 5.70 19.81
C PHE A 69 -15.86 6.55 18.56
N ARG A 70 -14.66 7.06 18.34
CA ARG A 70 -14.26 7.78 17.14
C ARG A 70 -12.84 7.43 16.75
N TYR A 71 -12.52 7.56 15.47
CA TYR A 71 -11.17 7.33 14.98
C TYR A 71 -10.26 8.52 15.28
N LYS A 72 -9.00 8.23 15.61
CA LYS A 72 -7.90 9.21 15.66
C LYS A 72 -7.14 9.28 14.35
N THR A 73 -7.27 8.23 13.53
CA THR A 73 -6.58 8.02 12.26
C THR A 73 -7.58 7.66 11.18
N CYS A 74 -7.21 7.79 9.92
CA CYS A 74 -8.10 7.59 8.80
C CYS A 74 -8.74 6.19 8.81
N PRO A 75 -10.09 6.09 8.83
CA PRO A 75 -10.78 4.81 8.86
C PRO A 75 -10.88 4.19 7.46
N GLN A 76 -10.92 2.86 7.41
CA GLN A 76 -11.31 2.16 6.20
C GLN A 76 -12.81 2.42 5.91
N GLY A 77 -13.14 2.62 4.62
CA GLY A 77 -14.51 2.93 4.18
C GLY A 77 -14.80 4.43 4.00
N PHE A 78 -13.90 5.32 4.43
CA PHE A 78 -13.98 6.74 4.07
C PHE A 78 -13.52 6.93 2.62
N LEU A 79 -14.30 7.68 1.82
CA LEU A 79 -14.11 7.85 0.38
C LEU A 79 -12.68 8.30 0.01
N ALA A 80 -12.18 9.33 0.69
CA ALA A 80 -10.89 9.92 0.39
C ALA A 80 -9.69 9.21 1.07
N ALA A 81 -9.91 8.11 1.81
CA ALA A 81 -8.85 7.45 2.57
C ALA A 81 -7.70 6.95 1.67
N GLY A 82 -8.04 6.34 0.53
CA GLY A 82 -7.08 5.81 -0.42
C GLY A 82 -6.22 6.91 -1.05
N ASP A 83 -6.86 7.96 -1.53
CA ASP A 83 -6.17 9.08 -2.19
C ASP A 83 -5.30 9.87 -1.21
N THR A 84 -5.81 10.15 -0.02
CA THR A 84 -5.06 10.83 1.04
C THR A 84 -3.81 10.04 1.45
N TYR A 85 -3.97 8.72 1.63
CA TYR A 85 -2.85 7.84 1.94
C TYR A 85 -1.81 7.81 0.82
N THR A 86 -2.26 7.63 -0.43
CA THR A 86 -1.39 7.57 -1.61
C THR A 86 -0.61 8.87 -1.78
N HIS A 87 -1.28 10.02 -1.66
CA HIS A 87 -0.65 11.34 -1.70
C HIS A 87 0.39 11.52 -0.59
N ARG A 88 0.06 11.12 0.65
CA ARG A 88 1.02 11.15 1.76
C ARG A 88 2.25 10.28 1.47
N MET A 89 2.06 9.06 1.00
CA MET A 89 3.16 8.15 0.68
C MET A 89 4.02 8.68 -0.48
N ASP A 90 3.42 9.30 -1.49
CA ASP A 90 4.16 9.92 -2.58
C ASP A 90 5.05 11.07 -2.10
N ASN A 91 4.59 11.86 -1.13
CA ASN A 91 5.41 12.92 -0.52
C ASN A 91 6.58 12.36 0.30
N ILE A 92 6.41 11.20 0.96
CA ILE A 92 7.44 10.58 1.81
C ILE A 92 8.49 9.84 0.95
N ILE A 93 8.03 8.98 0.03
CA ILE A 93 8.89 8.02 -0.67
C ILE A 93 8.88 8.15 -2.19
N GLY A 94 8.04 9.02 -2.78
CA GLY A 94 7.90 9.16 -4.24
C GLY A 94 9.19 9.55 -4.96
N HIS A 95 10.13 10.18 -4.27
CA HIS A 95 11.45 10.55 -4.79
C HIS A 95 12.49 9.41 -4.71
N THR A 96 12.13 8.26 -4.11
CA THR A 96 13.04 7.11 -3.99
C THR A 96 13.38 6.54 -5.36
N PRO A 97 14.67 6.48 -5.75
CA PRO A 97 15.05 5.95 -7.05
C PRO A 97 14.68 4.47 -7.19
N ARG A 98 14.24 4.07 -8.39
CA ARG A 98 13.92 2.67 -8.71
C ARG A 98 12.83 2.05 -7.82
N LEU A 99 11.93 2.88 -7.33
CA LEU A 99 10.71 2.49 -6.63
C LEU A 99 9.57 2.32 -7.64
N LYS A 100 8.80 1.24 -7.47
CA LYS A 100 7.45 1.08 -8.03
C LYS A 100 6.49 0.94 -6.86
N LYS A 101 5.49 1.78 -6.80
CA LYS A 101 4.52 1.82 -5.69
C LYS A 101 3.10 1.77 -6.22
N CYS A 102 2.25 0.98 -5.58
CA CYS A 102 0.81 0.97 -5.78
C CYS A 102 0.12 0.87 -4.42
N ILE A 103 -0.45 1.98 -3.97
CA ILE A 103 -1.14 2.09 -2.68
C ILE A 103 -0.25 1.58 -1.53
N ASP A 104 -0.49 0.37 -1.02
CA ASP A 104 0.22 -0.23 0.13
C ASP A 104 1.48 -1.02 -0.28
N ASP A 105 1.56 -1.42 -1.55
CA ASP A 105 2.64 -2.25 -2.07
C ASP A 105 3.76 -1.41 -2.66
N SER A 106 5.00 -1.74 -2.29
CA SER A 106 6.23 -1.10 -2.78
C SER A 106 7.21 -2.14 -3.32
N LEU A 107 7.79 -1.90 -4.49
CA LEU A 107 8.83 -2.73 -5.09
C LEU A 107 10.06 -1.87 -5.39
N LEU A 108 11.20 -2.27 -4.85
CA LEU A 108 12.52 -1.70 -5.13
C LEU A 108 13.33 -2.69 -5.99
N TYR A 109 14.07 -2.20 -6.98
CA TYR A 109 14.89 -3.06 -7.84
C TYR A 109 16.26 -2.47 -8.09
N ASP A 110 17.29 -3.35 -8.16
CA ASP A 110 18.67 -2.95 -8.40
C ASP A 110 19.43 -4.00 -9.24
N SER A 111 20.67 -3.67 -9.61
CA SER A 111 21.55 -4.56 -10.39
C SER A 111 22.09 -5.73 -9.57
N ASP A 112 22.23 -5.52 -8.26
CA ASP A 112 22.88 -6.47 -7.35
C ASP A 112 22.30 -6.36 -5.94
N ILE A 113 22.56 -7.39 -5.13
CA ILE A 113 22.04 -7.53 -3.77
C ILE A 113 22.56 -6.42 -2.86
N ALA A 114 23.84 -6.04 -2.96
CA ALA A 114 24.44 -5.07 -2.06
C ALA A 114 23.83 -3.67 -2.26
N THR A 115 23.64 -3.27 -3.51
CA THR A 115 22.98 -2.00 -3.87
C THR A 115 21.51 -2.02 -3.44
N ASN A 116 20.81 -3.14 -3.63
CA ASN A 116 19.41 -3.28 -3.22
C ASN A 116 19.28 -3.23 -1.69
N PHE A 117 20.15 -3.90 -0.95
CA PHE A 117 20.18 -3.85 0.51
C PHE A 117 20.31 -2.41 1.03
N LYS A 118 21.28 -1.66 0.51
CA LYS A 118 21.48 -0.25 0.90
C LYS A 118 20.22 0.57 0.64
N ARG A 119 19.61 0.42 -0.54
CA ARG A 119 18.39 1.14 -0.91
C ARG A 119 17.19 0.77 -0.02
N VAL A 120 17.03 -0.51 0.29
CA VAL A 120 15.98 -0.98 1.20
C VAL A 120 16.18 -0.40 2.60
N CYS A 121 17.41 -0.35 3.12
CA CYS A 121 17.69 0.28 4.41
C CYS A 121 17.36 1.78 4.41
N GLU A 122 17.77 2.53 3.38
CA GLU A 122 17.45 3.96 3.24
C GLU A 122 15.93 4.18 3.15
N PHE A 123 15.25 3.37 2.37
CA PHE A 123 13.79 3.40 2.24
C PHE A 123 13.08 3.13 3.58
N LEU A 124 13.48 2.08 4.28
CA LEU A 124 12.91 1.73 5.58
C LEU A 124 13.18 2.80 6.65
N SER A 125 14.36 3.42 6.64
CA SER A 125 14.68 4.54 7.53
C SER A 125 13.73 5.72 7.30
N THR A 126 13.58 6.14 6.05
CA THR A 126 12.66 7.23 5.66
C THR A 126 11.23 6.91 6.08
N CYS A 127 10.77 5.67 5.85
CA CYS A 127 9.44 5.23 6.25
C CYS A 127 9.26 5.22 7.76
N SER A 128 10.24 4.72 8.52
CA SER A 128 10.21 4.67 9.98
C SER A 128 10.13 6.06 10.60
N GLU A 129 10.91 7.01 10.10
CA GLU A 129 10.89 8.42 10.52
C GLU A 129 9.53 9.09 10.30
N ASN A 130 8.76 8.59 9.33
CA ASN A 130 7.42 9.07 8.99
C ASN A 130 6.27 8.20 9.53
N GLY A 131 6.57 7.22 10.40
CA GLY A 131 5.57 6.38 11.05
C GLY A 131 4.92 5.34 10.13
N CYS A 132 5.55 4.98 9.02
CA CYS A 132 5.09 3.91 8.14
C CYS A 132 5.60 2.56 8.65
N ILE A 133 4.71 1.57 8.73
CA ILE A 133 5.01 0.22 9.22
C ILE A 133 4.78 -0.77 8.08
N PHE A 134 5.70 -1.71 7.90
CA PHE A 134 5.59 -2.77 6.90
C PHE A 134 5.33 -4.13 7.56
N ASN A 135 4.66 -4.99 6.81
CA ASN A 135 4.39 -6.36 7.24
C ASN A 135 5.64 -7.24 7.02
N PRO A 136 6.30 -7.72 8.11
CA PRO A 136 7.50 -8.53 7.97
C PRO A 136 7.23 -9.89 7.30
N ASP A 137 6.02 -10.45 7.47
CA ASP A 137 5.67 -11.78 6.92
C ASP A 137 5.52 -11.77 5.39
N LYS A 138 5.32 -10.59 4.79
CA LYS A 138 5.19 -10.41 3.36
C LYS A 138 6.45 -9.85 2.70
N PHE A 139 7.49 -9.58 3.47
CA PHE A 139 8.72 -9.00 2.95
C PHE A 139 9.48 -10.00 2.09
N GLN A 140 9.70 -9.66 0.83
CA GLN A 140 10.54 -10.39 -0.12
C GLN A 140 11.80 -9.58 -0.33
N PHE A 141 12.98 -10.14 0.00
CA PHE A 141 14.22 -9.36 -0.03
C PHE A 141 15.19 -9.87 -1.08
N ALA A 142 15.60 -8.96 -1.99
CA ALA A 142 16.67 -9.14 -2.97
C ALA A 142 16.53 -10.41 -3.83
N GLU A 143 15.31 -10.77 -4.21
CA GLU A 143 15.01 -11.97 -4.98
C GLU A 143 15.01 -11.68 -6.49
N GLU A 144 15.34 -12.68 -7.31
CA GLU A 144 15.17 -12.60 -8.76
C GLU A 144 13.71 -12.73 -9.19
N THR A 145 12.94 -13.49 -8.41
CA THR A 145 11.52 -13.74 -8.65
C THR A 145 10.71 -13.28 -7.45
N VAL A 146 9.78 -12.35 -7.67
CA VAL A 146 8.91 -11.80 -6.62
C VAL A 146 7.46 -11.82 -7.04
N ASN A 147 6.57 -11.81 -6.03
CA ASN A 147 5.16 -11.58 -6.23
C ASN A 147 4.83 -10.12 -5.89
N PHE A 148 4.24 -9.39 -6.85
CA PHE A 148 3.90 -7.99 -6.72
C PHE A 148 2.59 -7.67 -7.46
N LEU A 149 1.62 -7.07 -6.78
CA LEU A 149 0.31 -6.67 -7.33
C LEU A 149 -0.46 -7.79 -8.05
N GLY A 150 -0.38 -9.03 -7.57
CA GLY A 150 -1.05 -10.19 -8.18
C GLY A 150 -0.28 -10.79 -9.36
N PHE A 151 0.95 -10.34 -9.62
CA PHE A 151 1.83 -10.88 -10.66
C PHE A 151 3.10 -11.47 -10.05
N THR A 152 3.58 -12.56 -10.65
CA THR A 152 4.91 -13.10 -10.42
C THR A 152 5.84 -12.49 -11.47
N ILE A 153 6.87 -11.76 -11.03
CA ILE A 153 7.88 -11.10 -11.85
C ILE A 153 9.18 -11.88 -11.72
N THR A 154 9.60 -12.53 -12.78
CA THR A 154 10.89 -13.25 -12.85
C THR A 154 11.98 -12.38 -13.48
N SER A 155 13.14 -12.96 -13.75
CA SER A 155 14.21 -12.30 -14.54
C SER A 155 13.81 -12.04 -16.00
N GLU A 156 12.83 -12.77 -16.55
CA GLU A 156 12.51 -12.77 -17.98
C GLU A 156 11.01 -12.60 -18.28
N THR A 157 10.14 -12.96 -17.33
CA THR A 157 8.70 -13.01 -17.59
C THR A 157 7.89 -12.34 -16.48
N ILE A 158 6.70 -11.87 -16.86
CA ILE A 158 5.67 -11.40 -15.94
C ILE A 158 4.42 -12.25 -16.20
N LYS A 159 3.91 -12.90 -15.15
CA LYS A 159 2.71 -13.76 -15.23
C LYS A 159 1.79 -13.47 -14.06
N PRO A 160 0.46 -13.60 -14.22
CA PRO A 160 -0.44 -13.60 -13.07
C PRO A 160 -0.05 -14.71 -12.08
N THR A 161 -0.20 -14.45 -10.77
CA THR A 161 -0.01 -15.48 -9.75
C THR A 161 -1.10 -16.55 -9.89
N SER A 162 -0.81 -17.81 -9.50
CA SER A 162 -1.82 -18.88 -9.49
C SER A 162 -3.05 -18.50 -8.67
N ALA A 163 -2.86 -17.92 -7.49
CA ALA A 163 -3.95 -17.46 -6.64
C ALA A 163 -4.85 -16.41 -7.34
N PHE A 164 -4.26 -15.51 -8.14
CA PHE A 164 -5.04 -14.54 -8.91
C PHE A 164 -5.87 -15.22 -10.01
N VAL A 165 -5.27 -16.18 -10.72
CA VAL A 165 -5.97 -16.97 -11.76
C VAL A 165 -7.09 -17.81 -11.14
N ASP A 166 -6.80 -18.50 -10.04
CA ASP A 166 -7.77 -19.37 -9.34
C ASP A 166 -8.97 -18.56 -8.84
N ASN A 167 -8.74 -17.35 -8.32
CA ASN A 167 -9.82 -16.45 -7.90
C ASN A 167 -10.73 -16.05 -9.06
N ILE A 168 -10.17 -15.84 -10.27
CA ILE A 168 -10.97 -15.51 -11.45
C ILE A 168 -11.76 -16.75 -11.92
N LEU A 169 -11.11 -17.92 -11.95
CA LEU A 169 -11.76 -19.16 -12.41
C LEU A 169 -12.83 -19.66 -11.45
N SER A 170 -12.72 -19.36 -10.17
CA SER A 170 -13.71 -19.72 -9.13
C SER A 170 -14.83 -18.68 -8.97
N PHE A 171 -14.80 -17.58 -9.72
CA PHE A 171 -15.87 -16.58 -9.67
C PHE A 171 -17.17 -17.16 -10.23
N PRO A 172 -18.31 -17.10 -9.45
CA PRO A 172 -19.58 -17.69 -9.83
C PRO A 172 -20.24 -16.98 -11.02
#